data_fd2d1bcd12bc70e80b109b059716ad4c
#
_entry.id   fd2d1bcd12bc70e80b109b059716ad4c
#
_cell.length_a   1.000
_cell.length_b   1.000
_cell.length_c   1.000
_cell.angle_alpha   90.00
_cell.angle_beta   90.00
_cell.angle_gamma   90.00
#
_symmetry.space_group_name_H-M   'P 1'
#
loop_
_entity.id
_entity.type
_entity.pdbx_description
1 polymer ?
#
loop_
_entity_poly.entity_id
_entity_poly.type
_entity_poly.pdbx_seq_one_letter_code
_entity_poly.pdbx_strand_id
1 'polypeptide(L)'
;MTLFQKTLFHNSEFSLKSLSLPSKLTDVERGFEKMKDKFMNGLLTLAGKMQSNTVLSAVKDSFIDNMPVVIWGAFCTLFQFVLCQTGGVADPKTGEMIYYISLANVPGFAWLESLTPIFTTANYGCMNFMAVAICVLVSMHYAENIGHANDKTVPAVALASFVTLINTTASTTTESGETVTISNVVASSYTKADGLFVGLLVGVLATLLYVKLVDSGKLKISLPDSVPPNVSQSFAVLFPTIITILVVSIIGYICSLFGLTLFDIITTIMKPVEKIMTGLPGYVVVVLIMQLLWWFGIHGPNVMSAVTTPFMTKMMATNLELYQAGEGVTASGVFYTAGSKYSIIANPFASGWFSSTGSGITMGLIVAIMLFSKRDDFKAIAKLAIPCGLFNINEPIIFGIPMVMNAMFAVPFFLAPVACVCCGYLVQSLGLCPLFVIDVPWT
;
A
#
# COMPACT_ATOMS: atom_id res chain seq x y z
N MET A 1 15.64 -11.02 -19.24
CA MET A 1 14.33 -10.49 -19.69
C MET A 1 14.21 -10.25 -21.20
N THR A 2 15.30 -10.28 -21.96
CA THR A 2 15.37 -9.93 -23.40
C THR A 2 15.21 -11.08 -24.39
N LEU A 3 15.36 -12.34 -23.99
CA LEU A 3 15.19 -13.50 -24.88
C LEU A 3 13.75 -14.06 -24.90
N PHE A 4 13.03 -13.98 -23.79
CA PHE A 4 11.68 -14.54 -23.66
C PHE A 4 10.63 -13.71 -24.42
N GLN A 5 10.83 -12.39 -24.52
CA GLN A 5 9.94 -11.50 -25.30
C GLN A 5 10.01 -11.71 -26.80
N LYS A 6 11.20 -12.04 -27.34
CA LYS A 6 11.36 -12.26 -28.80
C LYS A 6 10.71 -13.54 -29.30
N THR A 7 10.59 -14.57 -28.47
CA THR A 7 10.03 -15.86 -28.88
C THR A 7 8.49 -15.88 -28.87
N LEU A 8 7.86 -15.07 -28.02
CA LEU A 8 6.38 -14.97 -27.94
C LEU A 8 5.74 -14.20 -29.11
N PHE A 9 6.49 -13.31 -29.75
CA PHE A 9 5.96 -12.47 -30.83
C PHE A 9 6.03 -13.11 -32.22
N HIS A 10 6.69 -14.26 -32.37
CA HIS A 10 6.93 -14.86 -33.70
C HIS A 10 5.88 -15.91 -34.12
N ASN A 11 5.01 -16.36 -33.23
CA ASN A 11 4.06 -17.47 -33.51
C ASN A 11 2.58 -17.08 -33.64
N SER A 12 2.22 -15.79 -33.70
CA SER A 12 0.83 -15.36 -33.88
C SER A 12 0.48 -14.85 -35.28
N GLU A 13 1.27 -15.18 -36.29
CA GLU A 13 0.86 -15.00 -37.69
C GLU A 13 -0.14 -16.08 -38.08
N PHE A 14 -1.40 -15.93 -37.65
CA PHE A 14 -2.51 -16.62 -38.31
C PHE A 14 -2.71 -15.93 -39.66
N SER A 15 -2.23 -16.58 -40.72
CA SER A 15 -2.25 -16.09 -42.11
C SER A 15 -3.68 -15.90 -42.60
N LEU A 16 -4.18 -14.68 -42.58
CA LEU A 16 -5.37 -14.23 -43.32
C LEU A 16 -5.03 -13.90 -44.79
N LYS A 17 -4.15 -14.69 -45.43
CA LYS A 17 -3.69 -14.48 -46.80
C LYS A 17 -4.60 -15.08 -47.87
N SER A 18 -5.93 -15.09 -47.76
CA SER A 18 -6.78 -15.56 -48.82
C SER A 18 -8.09 -14.82 -49.07
N LEU A 19 -8.23 -13.58 -48.56
CA LEU A 19 -9.33 -12.72 -49.01
C LEU A 19 -8.74 -11.39 -49.55
N SER A 20 -8.92 -11.14 -50.85
CA SER A 20 -8.61 -9.86 -51.47
C SER A 20 -9.61 -8.79 -50.98
N LEU A 21 -9.32 -8.18 -49.84
CA LEU A 21 -10.07 -7.06 -49.27
C LEU A 21 -9.74 -5.75 -50.05
N PRO A 22 -10.70 -4.83 -50.22
CA PRO A 22 -10.48 -3.56 -50.94
C PRO A 22 -9.36 -2.76 -50.28
N SER A 23 -8.51 -2.08 -51.10
CA SER A 23 -7.33 -1.33 -50.65
C SER A 23 -7.57 -0.32 -49.53
N LYS A 24 -8.77 0.24 -49.40
CA LYS A 24 -9.19 1.14 -48.32
C LYS A 24 -9.28 0.45 -46.95
N LEU A 25 -9.62 -0.82 -46.90
CA LEU A 25 -9.66 -1.60 -45.62
C LEU A 25 -8.24 -1.88 -45.12
N THR A 26 -7.30 -2.16 -46.02
CA THR A 26 -5.87 -2.38 -45.67
C THR A 26 -5.19 -1.12 -45.14
N ASP A 27 -5.60 0.07 -45.59
CA ASP A 27 -5.05 1.34 -45.08
C ASP A 27 -5.63 1.70 -43.71
N VAL A 28 -6.89 1.39 -43.44
CA VAL A 28 -7.52 1.54 -42.12
C VAL A 28 -6.90 0.56 -41.10
N GLU A 29 -6.69 -0.69 -41.52
CA GLU A 29 -6.02 -1.70 -40.66
C GLU A 29 -4.59 -1.29 -40.33
N ARG A 30 -3.80 -0.84 -41.31
CA ARG A 30 -2.44 -0.30 -41.11
C ARG A 30 -2.44 0.94 -40.22
N GLY A 31 -3.43 1.83 -40.37
CA GLY A 31 -3.61 2.99 -39.50
C GLY A 31 -3.90 2.58 -38.05
N PHE A 32 -4.77 1.59 -37.86
CA PHE A 32 -5.12 1.06 -36.54
C PHE A 32 -3.95 0.33 -35.88
N GLU A 33 -3.20 -0.48 -36.62
CA GLU A 33 -1.97 -1.12 -36.09
C GLU A 33 -0.91 -0.08 -35.69
N LYS A 34 -0.65 0.93 -36.49
CA LYS A 34 0.29 2.01 -36.13
C LYS A 34 -0.16 2.78 -34.88
N MET A 35 -1.45 3.03 -34.74
CA MET A 35 -2.00 3.71 -33.58
C MET A 35 -1.89 2.81 -32.32
N LYS A 36 -2.19 1.52 -32.46
CA LYS A 36 -2.00 0.49 -31.42
C LYS A 36 -0.55 0.41 -30.97
N ASP A 37 0.39 0.33 -31.91
CA ASP A 37 1.83 0.27 -31.62
C ASP A 37 2.33 1.55 -30.93
N LYS A 38 1.87 2.71 -31.37
CA LYS A 38 2.22 3.99 -30.75
C LYS A 38 1.69 4.09 -29.33
N PHE A 39 0.45 3.65 -29.09
CA PHE A 39 -0.17 3.62 -27.77
C PHE A 39 0.55 2.62 -26.87
N MET A 40 0.84 1.42 -27.36
CA MET A 40 1.57 0.38 -26.64
C MET A 40 2.97 0.85 -26.24
N ASN A 41 3.74 1.41 -27.18
CA ASN A 41 5.07 1.94 -26.91
C ASN A 41 5.03 3.09 -25.88
N GLY A 42 3.99 3.95 -25.95
CA GLY A 42 3.76 4.99 -24.95
C GLY A 42 3.52 4.41 -23.55
N LEU A 43 2.68 3.40 -23.45
CA LEU A 43 2.36 2.73 -22.19
C LEU A 43 3.57 1.97 -21.59
N LEU A 44 4.30 1.23 -22.43
CA LEU A 44 5.54 0.54 -22.05
C LEU A 44 6.60 1.53 -21.54
N THR A 45 6.72 2.67 -22.23
CA THR A 45 7.64 3.74 -21.84
C THR A 45 7.25 4.35 -20.49
N LEU A 46 5.95 4.62 -20.28
CA LEU A 46 5.44 5.15 -19.01
C LEU A 46 5.66 4.15 -17.86
N ALA A 47 5.28 2.89 -18.05
CA ALA A 47 5.47 1.85 -17.06
C ALA A 47 6.96 1.62 -16.74
N GLY A 48 7.82 1.63 -17.77
CA GLY A 48 9.27 1.57 -17.59
C GLY A 48 9.80 2.76 -16.77
N LYS A 49 9.35 3.97 -17.06
CA LYS A 49 9.71 5.17 -16.28
C LYS A 49 9.23 5.10 -14.85
N MET A 50 8.04 4.56 -14.58
CA MET A 50 7.54 4.38 -13.22
C MET A 50 8.37 3.34 -12.47
N GLN A 51 8.69 2.21 -13.08
CA GLN A 51 9.50 1.15 -12.46
C GLN A 51 10.95 1.57 -12.22
N SER A 52 11.53 2.39 -13.10
CA SER A 52 12.90 2.90 -12.97
C SER A 52 13.01 4.18 -12.13
N ASN A 53 11.89 4.73 -11.66
CA ASN A 53 11.91 5.93 -10.84
C ASN A 53 12.42 5.58 -9.42
N THR A 54 13.54 6.20 -9.04
CA THR A 54 14.22 5.93 -7.78
C THR A 54 13.36 6.20 -6.55
N VAL A 55 12.51 7.24 -6.59
CA VAL A 55 11.59 7.58 -5.48
C VAL A 55 10.46 6.58 -5.40
N LEU A 56 9.79 6.27 -6.52
CA LEU A 56 8.66 5.33 -6.53
C LEU A 56 9.11 3.91 -6.13
N SER A 57 10.31 3.48 -6.58
CA SER A 57 10.89 2.21 -6.13
C SER A 57 11.14 2.22 -4.63
N ALA A 58 11.79 3.27 -4.09
CA ALA A 58 12.05 3.37 -2.65
C ALA A 58 10.76 3.35 -1.82
N VAL A 59 9.70 4.04 -2.26
CA VAL A 59 8.38 3.99 -1.61
C VAL A 59 7.83 2.57 -1.61
N LYS A 60 7.76 1.93 -2.77
CA LYS A 60 7.26 0.55 -2.89
C LYS A 60 8.02 -0.42 -1.97
N ASP A 61 9.35 -0.38 -2.05
CA ASP A 61 10.21 -1.34 -1.34
C ASP A 61 10.14 -1.11 0.18
N SER A 62 10.00 0.13 0.66
CA SER A 62 9.81 0.44 2.08
C SER A 62 8.50 -0.12 2.65
N PHE A 63 7.40 -0.11 1.89
CA PHE A 63 6.15 -0.76 2.33
C PHE A 63 6.26 -2.27 2.34
N ILE A 64 6.97 -2.87 1.37
CA ILE A 64 7.22 -4.32 1.33
C ILE A 64 8.01 -4.74 2.57
N ASP A 65 9.08 -4.02 2.90
CA ASP A 65 9.92 -4.36 4.06
C ASP A 65 9.21 -4.12 5.39
N ASN A 66 8.30 -3.16 5.46
CA ASN A 66 7.48 -2.93 6.66
C ASN A 66 6.30 -3.91 6.80
N MET A 67 5.96 -4.65 5.74
CA MET A 67 4.78 -5.54 5.71
C MET A 67 4.76 -6.56 6.86
N PRO A 68 5.85 -7.28 7.20
CA PRO A 68 5.82 -8.23 8.31
C PRO A 68 5.45 -7.59 9.66
N VAL A 69 5.88 -6.35 9.89
CA VAL A 69 5.57 -5.60 11.13
C VAL A 69 4.08 -5.25 11.17
N VAL A 70 3.53 -4.76 10.05
CA VAL A 70 2.09 -4.44 9.93
C VAL A 70 1.23 -5.69 10.09
N ILE A 71 1.60 -6.80 9.46
CA ILE A 71 0.90 -8.10 9.57
C ILE A 71 0.89 -8.56 11.04
N TRP A 72 2.03 -8.50 11.73
CA TRP A 72 2.07 -8.87 13.13
C TRP A 72 1.19 -7.97 14.00
N GLY A 73 1.19 -6.66 13.77
CA GLY A 73 0.28 -5.72 14.42
C GLY A 73 -1.20 -6.09 14.20
N ALA A 74 -1.57 -6.46 12.99
CA ALA A 74 -2.93 -6.92 12.65
C ALA A 74 -3.28 -8.22 13.37
N PHE A 75 -2.36 -9.21 13.44
CA PHE A 75 -2.57 -10.45 14.20
C PHE A 75 -2.72 -10.18 15.69
N CYS A 76 -1.95 -9.26 16.27
CA CYS A 76 -2.12 -8.88 17.67
C CYS A 76 -3.54 -8.36 17.93
N THR A 77 -4.09 -7.54 17.04
CA THR A 77 -5.50 -7.11 17.12
C THR A 77 -6.45 -8.31 17.03
N LEU A 78 -6.23 -9.18 16.04
CA LEU A 78 -7.06 -10.39 15.89
C LEU A 78 -7.06 -11.24 17.16
N PHE A 79 -5.88 -11.52 17.71
CA PHE A 79 -5.76 -12.31 18.95
C PHE A 79 -6.40 -11.63 20.15
N GLN A 80 -6.27 -10.30 20.26
CA GLN A 80 -6.95 -9.54 21.30
C GLN A 80 -8.46 -9.76 21.23
N PHE A 81 -9.08 -9.69 20.06
CA PHE A 81 -10.52 -9.81 19.90
C PHE A 81 -11.02 -11.26 19.90
N VAL A 82 -10.31 -12.18 19.24
CA VAL A 82 -10.75 -13.58 19.12
C VAL A 82 -10.39 -14.43 20.35
N LEU A 83 -9.29 -14.12 21.02
CA LEU A 83 -8.84 -14.93 22.16
C LEU A 83 -9.16 -14.27 23.51
N CYS A 84 -8.94 -12.96 23.64
CA CYS A 84 -8.83 -12.31 24.94
C CYS A 84 -10.03 -11.44 25.32
N GLN A 85 -10.89 -11.07 24.37
CA GLN A 85 -12.00 -10.14 24.65
C GLN A 85 -13.11 -10.83 25.43
N THR A 86 -13.44 -10.29 26.62
CA THR A 86 -14.57 -10.73 27.44
C THR A 86 -15.79 -9.83 27.25
N GLY A 87 -16.98 -10.35 27.63
CA GLY A 87 -18.23 -9.60 27.56
C GLY A 87 -18.88 -9.58 26.18
N GLY A 88 -19.70 -8.59 25.94
CA GLY A 88 -20.51 -8.44 24.73
C GLY A 88 -21.07 -7.01 24.60
N VAL A 89 -21.93 -6.80 23.63
CA VAL A 89 -22.65 -5.55 23.36
C VAL A 89 -24.14 -5.79 23.49
N ALA A 90 -24.86 -4.89 24.15
CA ALA A 90 -26.32 -4.96 24.19
C ALA A 90 -26.89 -4.68 22.80
N ASP A 91 -27.82 -5.52 22.33
CA ASP A 91 -28.55 -5.27 21.10
C ASP A 91 -29.37 -3.97 21.25
N PRO A 92 -29.19 -2.98 20.38
CA PRO A 92 -29.91 -1.70 20.46
C PRO A 92 -31.43 -1.84 20.33
N LYS A 93 -31.92 -2.96 19.76
CA LYS A 93 -33.37 -3.20 19.52
C LYS A 93 -34.02 -4.04 20.62
N THR A 94 -33.31 -5.04 21.11
CA THR A 94 -33.87 -6.02 22.07
C THR A 94 -33.39 -5.80 23.50
N GLY A 95 -32.25 -5.10 23.68
CA GLY A 95 -31.58 -4.95 24.96
C GLY A 95 -30.84 -6.22 25.44
N GLU A 96 -30.91 -7.32 24.67
CA GLU A 96 -30.21 -8.56 24.99
C GLU A 96 -28.71 -8.44 24.79
N MET A 97 -27.92 -9.07 25.66
CA MET A 97 -26.45 -9.08 25.57
C MET A 97 -25.99 -10.07 24.50
N ILE A 98 -25.45 -9.55 23.42
CA ILE A 98 -24.77 -10.37 22.39
C ILE A 98 -23.30 -10.46 22.77
N TYR A 99 -22.86 -11.65 23.19
CA TYR A 99 -21.47 -11.87 23.55
C TYR A 99 -20.55 -11.86 22.33
N TYR A 100 -19.35 -11.29 22.48
CA TYR A 100 -18.33 -11.36 21.45
C TYR A 100 -17.96 -12.82 21.18
N ILE A 101 -17.67 -13.14 19.92
CA ILE A 101 -17.14 -14.45 19.52
C ILE A 101 -15.67 -14.48 19.91
N SER A 102 -15.40 -14.78 21.16
CA SER A 102 -14.06 -14.85 21.73
C SER A 102 -13.91 -16.08 22.61
N LEU A 103 -12.71 -16.66 22.61
CA LEU A 103 -12.39 -17.83 23.42
C LEU A 103 -12.49 -17.53 24.93
N ALA A 104 -12.17 -16.30 25.35
CA ALA A 104 -12.27 -15.88 26.75
C ALA A 104 -13.71 -15.89 27.29
N ASN A 105 -14.73 -15.82 26.43
CA ASN A 105 -16.14 -15.94 26.80
C ASN A 105 -16.59 -17.42 27.00
N VAL A 106 -15.75 -18.39 26.65
CA VAL A 106 -16.04 -19.82 26.87
C VAL A 106 -15.70 -20.18 28.33
N PRO A 107 -16.57 -20.90 29.05
CA PRO A 107 -16.29 -21.31 30.43
C PRO A 107 -14.93 -22.05 30.57
N GLY A 108 -14.10 -21.61 31.49
CA GLY A 108 -12.76 -22.16 31.72
C GLY A 108 -11.63 -21.42 30.97
N PHE A 109 -11.92 -20.51 30.05
CA PHE A 109 -10.93 -19.77 29.28
C PHE A 109 -10.84 -18.28 29.61
N ALA A 110 -11.57 -17.80 30.63
CA ALA A 110 -11.59 -16.38 31.02
C ALA A 110 -10.19 -15.83 31.38
N TRP A 111 -9.25 -16.70 31.78
CA TRP A 111 -7.86 -16.30 32.05
C TRP A 111 -7.13 -15.72 30.84
N LEU A 112 -7.59 -16.00 29.60
CA LEU A 112 -7.02 -15.43 28.39
C LEU A 112 -7.11 -13.91 28.35
N GLU A 113 -8.06 -13.30 29.04
CA GLU A 113 -8.17 -11.84 29.15
C GLU A 113 -6.88 -11.21 29.69
N SER A 114 -6.21 -11.91 30.64
CA SER A 114 -4.94 -11.45 31.20
C SER A 114 -3.80 -11.31 30.19
N LEU A 115 -3.92 -11.92 28.99
CA LEU A 115 -2.94 -11.80 27.91
C LEU A 115 -3.16 -10.56 27.04
N THR A 116 -4.27 -9.84 27.20
CA THR A 116 -4.60 -8.62 26.43
C THR A 116 -3.45 -7.61 26.39
N PRO A 117 -2.74 -7.28 27.51
CA PRO A 117 -1.64 -6.33 27.49
C PRO A 117 -0.50 -6.72 26.55
N ILE A 118 -0.24 -8.02 26.35
CA ILE A 118 0.81 -8.51 25.45
C ILE A 118 0.49 -8.09 24.01
N PHE A 119 -0.73 -8.39 23.55
CA PHE A 119 -1.15 -8.08 22.20
C PHE A 119 -1.35 -6.58 21.98
N THR A 120 -1.90 -5.86 22.96
CA THR A 120 -2.08 -4.41 22.89
C THR A 120 -0.75 -3.68 22.77
N THR A 121 0.26 -4.07 23.59
CA THR A 121 1.58 -3.42 23.56
C THR A 121 2.33 -3.73 22.26
N ALA A 122 2.25 -4.99 21.78
CA ALA A 122 2.87 -5.37 20.51
C ALA A 122 2.20 -4.67 19.33
N ASN A 123 0.86 -4.58 19.31
CA ASN A 123 0.13 -3.80 18.30
C ASN A 123 0.54 -2.34 18.32
N TYR A 124 0.62 -1.72 19.51
CA TYR A 124 1.04 -0.33 19.64
C TYR A 124 2.42 -0.08 19.00
N GLY A 125 3.40 -0.96 19.27
CA GLY A 125 4.74 -0.86 18.68
C GLY A 125 4.73 -1.00 17.15
N CYS A 126 3.88 -1.87 16.61
CA CYS A 126 3.80 -2.12 15.17
C CYS A 126 3.03 -1.03 14.41
N MET A 127 1.93 -0.51 14.97
CA MET A 127 1.01 0.36 14.24
C MET A 127 1.23 1.84 14.53
N ASN A 128 1.55 2.22 15.78
CA ASN A 128 1.66 3.62 16.16
C ASN A 128 3.00 4.28 15.77
N PHE A 129 3.97 3.51 15.27
CA PHE A 129 5.25 4.02 14.76
C PHE A 129 5.43 3.77 13.26
N MET A 130 4.35 3.51 12.54
CA MET A 130 4.38 3.18 11.11
C MET A 130 5.03 4.31 10.27
N ALA A 131 4.68 5.58 10.52
CA ALA A 131 5.26 6.71 9.77
C ALA A 131 6.76 6.86 10.00
N VAL A 132 7.21 6.58 11.22
CA VAL A 132 8.64 6.59 11.58
C VAL A 132 9.37 5.46 10.87
N ALA A 133 8.84 4.24 10.91
CA ALA A 133 9.42 3.08 10.24
C ALA A 133 9.53 3.33 8.72
N ILE A 134 8.47 3.82 8.10
CA ILE A 134 8.46 4.13 6.66
C ILE A 134 9.43 5.26 6.33
N CYS A 135 9.55 6.31 7.15
CA CYS A 135 10.54 7.37 6.94
C CYS A 135 11.97 6.80 6.90
N VAL A 136 12.30 5.92 7.83
CA VAL A 136 13.62 5.27 7.90
C VAL A 136 13.83 4.36 6.70
N LEU A 137 12.89 3.47 6.40
CA LEU A 137 13.01 2.51 5.30
C LEU A 137 13.11 3.22 3.94
N VAL A 138 12.25 4.22 3.68
CA VAL A 138 12.30 4.95 2.41
C VAL A 138 13.60 5.72 2.24
N SER A 139 14.17 6.24 3.33
CA SER A 139 15.47 6.90 3.30
C SER A 139 16.60 5.95 2.90
N MET A 140 16.57 4.70 3.43
CA MET A 140 17.54 3.65 3.11
C MET A 140 17.42 3.21 1.65
N HIS A 141 16.22 2.84 1.19
CA HIS A 141 16.01 2.43 -0.19
C HIS A 141 16.29 3.55 -1.20
N TYR A 142 15.94 4.79 -0.85
CA TYR A 142 16.25 5.91 -1.71
C TYR A 142 17.76 6.17 -1.81
N ALA A 143 18.48 6.12 -0.69
CA ALA A 143 19.93 6.22 -0.70
C ALA A 143 20.58 5.09 -1.53
N GLU A 144 20.10 3.86 -1.38
CA GLU A 144 20.55 2.72 -2.20
C GLU A 144 20.32 2.97 -3.70
N ASN A 145 19.13 3.42 -4.07
CA ASN A 145 18.77 3.70 -5.47
C ASN A 145 19.57 4.83 -6.12
N ILE A 146 20.21 5.70 -5.32
CA ILE A 146 21.09 6.78 -5.78
C ILE A 146 22.58 6.51 -5.53
N GLY A 147 22.96 5.26 -5.18
CA GLY A 147 24.36 4.83 -5.08
C GLY A 147 24.99 4.91 -3.68
N HIS A 148 24.20 5.17 -2.63
CA HIS A 148 24.65 5.31 -1.24
C HIS A 148 24.16 4.19 -0.31
N ALA A 149 24.09 2.94 -0.79
CA ALA A 149 23.57 1.78 -0.06
C ALA A 149 24.22 1.52 1.31
N ASN A 150 25.48 1.88 1.47
CA ASN A 150 26.25 1.59 2.68
C ASN A 150 26.36 2.77 3.66
N ASP A 151 25.70 3.87 3.40
CA ASP A 151 25.75 5.04 4.30
C ASP A 151 24.79 4.87 5.47
N LYS A 152 25.31 4.37 6.58
CA LYS A 152 24.56 4.14 7.83
C LYS A 152 24.10 5.42 8.53
N THR A 153 24.52 6.58 8.10
CA THR A 153 24.12 7.88 8.67
C THR A 153 22.77 8.32 8.11
N VAL A 154 22.43 7.90 6.88
CA VAL A 154 21.19 8.27 6.20
C VAL A 154 19.93 8.02 7.04
N PRO A 155 19.67 6.82 7.58
CA PRO A 155 18.46 6.58 8.37
C PRO A 155 18.39 7.43 9.64
N ALA A 156 19.53 7.72 10.26
CA ALA A 156 19.59 8.57 11.44
C ALA A 156 19.28 10.04 11.11
N VAL A 157 19.79 10.54 9.99
CA VAL A 157 19.50 11.91 9.51
C VAL A 157 18.03 12.05 9.13
N ALA A 158 17.46 11.06 8.43
CA ALA A 158 16.05 11.08 8.07
C ALA A 158 15.14 11.04 9.30
N LEU A 159 15.43 10.16 10.27
CA LEU A 159 14.72 10.07 11.53
C LEU A 159 14.79 11.38 12.32
N ALA A 160 15.99 11.94 12.50
CA ALA A 160 16.17 13.21 13.22
C ALA A 160 15.41 14.35 12.51
N SER A 161 15.46 14.40 11.17
CA SER A 161 14.72 15.37 10.36
C SER A 161 13.21 15.23 10.54
N PHE A 162 12.69 14.01 10.55
CA PHE A 162 11.27 13.75 10.77
C PHE A 162 10.82 14.21 12.16
N VAL A 163 11.57 13.84 13.19
CA VAL A 163 11.24 14.19 14.59
C VAL A 163 11.34 15.70 14.83
N THR A 164 12.26 16.39 14.17
CA THR A 164 12.41 17.85 14.26
C THR A 164 11.15 18.62 13.81
N LEU A 165 10.31 18.03 12.96
CA LEU A 165 9.06 18.64 12.49
C LEU A 165 7.86 18.40 13.41
N ILE A 166 8.00 17.56 14.42
CA ILE A 166 6.93 17.21 15.36
C ILE A 166 6.78 18.32 16.41
N ASN A 167 5.53 18.72 16.67
CA ASN A 167 5.24 19.51 17.85
C ASN A 167 5.29 18.61 19.09
N THR A 168 6.20 18.91 20.02
CA THR A 168 6.42 18.13 21.24
C THR A 168 5.57 18.59 22.42
N THR A 169 4.54 19.40 22.18
CA THR A 169 3.56 19.81 23.19
C THR A 169 2.19 19.25 22.82
N ALA A 170 1.50 18.68 23.79
CA ALA A 170 0.13 18.24 23.66
C ALA A 170 -0.74 18.93 24.70
N SER A 171 -1.92 19.40 24.30
CA SER A 171 -2.91 19.98 25.21
C SER A 171 -4.15 19.11 25.26
N THR A 172 -4.67 18.86 26.46
CA THR A 172 -5.93 18.16 26.67
C THR A 172 -6.79 18.95 27.64
N THR A 173 -8.11 18.84 27.45
CA THR A 173 -9.08 19.45 28.39
C THR A 173 -9.52 18.38 29.38
N THR A 174 -9.38 18.64 30.65
CA THR A 174 -9.84 17.74 31.73
C THR A 174 -11.37 17.74 31.83
N GLU A 175 -11.94 16.78 32.53
CA GLU A 175 -13.39 16.73 32.79
C GLU A 175 -13.90 17.98 33.53
N SER A 176 -13.03 18.66 34.27
CA SER A 176 -13.33 19.94 34.93
C SER A 176 -13.31 21.15 33.98
N GLY A 177 -13.00 20.97 32.70
CA GLY A 177 -12.92 22.05 31.70
C GLY A 177 -11.58 22.82 31.70
N GLU A 178 -10.60 22.40 32.49
CA GLU A 178 -9.27 23.01 32.53
C GLU A 178 -8.39 22.47 31.42
N THR A 179 -7.68 23.34 30.68
CA THR A 179 -6.74 22.94 29.64
C THR A 179 -5.36 22.69 30.24
N VAL A 180 -4.93 21.44 30.24
CA VAL A 180 -3.59 21.03 30.68
C VAL A 180 -2.70 20.86 29.46
N THR A 181 -1.52 21.52 29.48
CA THR A 181 -0.51 21.38 28.42
C THR A 181 0.67 20.58 28.95
N ILE A 182 1.04 19.51 28.25
CA ILE A 182 2.16 18.64 28.56
C ILE A 182 3.25 18.87 27.52
N SER A 183 4.46 19.15 27.96
CA SER A 183 5.63 19.34 27.10
C SER A 183 6.50 18.08 27.04
N ASN A 184 7.35 17.98 26.01
CA ASN A 184 8.25 16.84 25.77
C ASN A 184 7.51 15.51 25.53
N VAL A 185 6.36 15.56 24.86
CA VAL A 185 5.59 14.39 24.44
C VAL A 185 5.44 14.40 22.92
N VAL A 186 5.32 13.21 22.33
CA VAL A 186 5.02 13.04 20.91
C VAL A 186 3.61 12.47 20.81
N ALA A 187 2.71 13.25 20.20
CA ALA A 187 1.37 12.74 19.91
C ALA A 187 1.43 11.63 18.85
N SER A 188 0.70 10.55 19.09
CA SER A 188 0.67 9.39 18.17
C SER A 188 0.19 9.73 16.75
N SER A 189 -0.58 10.80 16.58
CA SER A 189 -1.00 11.31 15.28
C SER A 189 0.16 11.66 14.33
N TYR A 190 1.34 11.97 14.86
CA TYR A 190 2.52 12.22 14.04
C TYR A 190 3.24 10.93 13.62
N THR A 191 3.20 9.89 14.45
CA THR A 191 4.01 8.68 14.28
C THR A 191 3.26 7.52 13.61
N LYS A 192 1.94 7.49 13.74
CA LYS A 192 1.07 6.50 13.10
C LYS A 192 0.79 6.81 11.62
N ALA A 193 -0.20 6.16 11.04
CA ALA A 193 -0.53 6.29 9.60
C ALA A 193 -0.86 7.72 9.16
N ASP A 194 -1.32 8.60 10.03
CA ASP A 194 -1.59 10.01 9.71
C ASP A 194 -0.31 10.76 9.31
N GLY A 195 0.82 10.43 9.94
CA GLY A 195 2.13 11.00 9.62
C GLY A 195 2.83 10.41 8.40
N LEU A 196 2.26 9.40 7.77
CA LEU A 196 2.89 8.57 6.75
C LEU A 196 3.40 9.38 5.55
N PHE A 197 2.61 10.30 5.01
CA PHE A 197 3.00 11.12 3.86
C PHE A 197 4.14 12.09 4.19
N VAL A 198 4.17 12.60 5.43
CA VAL A 198 5.31 13.40 5.90
C VAL A 198 6.55 12.53 6.04
N GLY A 199 6.41 11.31 6.57
CA GLY A 199 7.51 10.34 6.65
C GLY A 199 8.12 10.03 5.29
N LEU A 200 7.29 9.76 4.28
CA LEU A 200 7.73 9.54 2.90
C LEU A 200 8.46 10.76 2.33
N LEU A 201 7.87 11.94 2.48
CA LEU A 201 8.43 13.18 1.95
C LEU A 201 9.80 13.52 2.59
N VAL A 202 9.84 13.46 3.92
CA VAL A 202 11.06 13.78 4.68
C VAL A 202 12.14 12.73 4.44
N GLY A 203 11.77 11.44 4.43
CA GLY A 203 12.71 10.36 4.15
C GLY A 203 13.42 10.53 2.81
N VAL A 204 12.70 10.94 1.76
CA VAL A 204 13.29 11.22 0.45
C VAL A 204 14.06 12.53 0.42
N LEU A 205 13.44 13.65 0.85
CA LEU A 205 14.05 14.99 0.67
C LEU A 205 15.23 15.24 1.59
N ALA A 206 15.18 14.79 2.85
CA ALA A 206 16.31 14.90 3.76
C ALA A 206 17.50 14.04 3.26
N THR A 207 17.22 12.83 2.79
CA THR A 207 18.25 11.97 2.20
C THR A 207 18.86 12.60 0.96
N LEU A 208 18.05 13.13 0.04
CA LEU A 208 18.52 13.80 -1.16
C LEU A 208 19.43 14.99 -0.82
N LEU A 209 19.02 15.82 0.13
CA LEU A 209 19.82 16.99 0.58
C LEU A 209 21.13 16.53 1.21
N TYR A 210 21.06 15.59 2.14
CA TYR A 210 22.23 15.04 2.82
C TYR A 210 23.25 14.45 1.82
N VAL A 211 22.80 13.57 0.93
CA VAL A 211 23.67 12.92 -0.06
C VAL A 211 24.31 13.95 -1.00
N LYS A 212 23.54 14.93 -1.49
CA LYS A 212 24.12 16.02 -2.32
C LYS A 212 25.20 16.83 -1.59
N LEU A 213 25.02 17.06 -0.29
CA LEU A 213 26.02 17.76 0.51
C LEU A 213 27.27 16.89 0.71
N VAL A 214 27.12 15.60 0.94
CA VAL A 214 28.23 14.63 1.04
C VAL A 214 29.00 14.56 -0.28
N ASP A 215 28.30 14.37 -1.40
CA ASP A 215 28.90 14.25 -2.74
C ASP A 215 29.61 15.51 -3.20
N SER A 216 29.21 16.66 -2.70
CA SER A 216 29.90 17.93 -3.02
C SER A 216 31.38 17.93 -2.60
N GLY A 217 31.74 17.10 -1.61
CA GLY A 217 33.08 17.04 -1.02
C GLY A 217 33.56 18.29 -0.30
N LYS A 218 32.82 19.42 -0.45
CA LYS A 218 33.23 20.75 0.07
C LYS A 218 33.10 20.88 1.58
N LEU A 219 32.30 20.04 2.20
CA LEU A 219 31.97 20.09 3.63
C LEU A 219 32.66 18.98 4.43
N LYS A 220 33.55 18.22 3.79
CA LYS A 220 34.26 17.11 4.42
C LYS A 220 35.33 17.60 5.38
N ILE A 221 35.24 17.16 6.64
CA ILE A 221 36.36 17.34 7.60
C ILE A 221 37.32 16.15 7.38
N SER A 222 38.54 16.47 7.01
CA SER A 222 39.61 15.47 6.89
C SER A 222 40.39 15.41 8.20
N LEU A 223 40.44 14.24 8.82
CA LEU A 223 41.24 13.99 10.02
C LEU A 223 42.58 13.35 9.61
N PRO A 224 43.64 13.45 10.44
CA PRO A 224 44.92 12.77 10.20
C PRO A 224 44.75 11.24 10.09
N ASP A 225 45.64 10.60 9.33
CA ASP A 225 45.62 9.14 9.09
C ASP A 225 45.77 8.29 10.36
N SER A 226 46.24 8.88 11.46
CA SER A 226 46.34 8.26 12.78
C SER A 226 44.99 8.03 13.44
N VAL A 227 43.90 8.63 12.94
CA VAL A 227 42.53 8.49 13.48
C VAL A 227 41.87 7.27 12.87
N PRO A 228 41.21 6.40 13.68
CA PRO A 228 40.51 5.26 13.18
C PRO A 228 39.49 5.61 12.07
N PRO A 229 39.39 4.81 10.98
CA PRO A 229 38.54 5.12 9.82
C PRO A 229 37.07 5.40 10.17
N ASN A 230 36.50 4.68 11.13
CA ASN A 230 35.11 4.86 11.57
C ASN A 230 34.87 6.24 12.18
N VAL A 231 35.85 6.77 12.95
CA VAL A 231 35.76 8.09 13.56
C VAL A 231 35.94 9.16 12.47
N SER A 232 36.92 8.97 11.58
CA SER A 232 37.17 9.87 10.47
C SER A 232 35.96 10.00 9.55
N GLN A 233 35.25 8.90 9.29
CA GLN A 233 34.03 8.90 8.49
C GLN A 233 32.91 9.70 9.17
N SER A 234 32.72 9.56 10.48
CA SER A 234 31.69 10.32 11.23
C SER A 234 31.92 11.83 11.16
N PHE A 235 33.18 12.25 11.25
CA PHE A 235 33.52 13.68 11.10
C PHE A 235 33.40 14.16 9.64
N ALA A 236 33.64 13.30 8.67
CA ALA A 236 33.53 13.69 7.26
C ALA A 236 32.08 14.06 6.87
N VAL A 237 31.07 13.49 7.52
CA VAL A 237 29.65 13.74 7.24
C VAL A 237 29.00 14.69 8.26
N LEU A 238 29.76 15.26 9.21
CA LEU A 238 29.21 16.07 10.29
C LEU A 238 28.50 17.33 9.75
N PHE A 239 29.13 18.11 8.92
CA PHE A 239 28.52 19.33 8.36
C PHE A 239 27.35 19.04 7.43
N PRO A 240 27.39 18.04 6.51
CA PRO A 240 26.22 17.61 5.77
C PRO A 240 25.02 17.27 6.67
N THR A 241 25.25 16.55 7.77
CA THR A 241 24.21 16.20 8.75
C THR A 241 23.61 17.45 9.42
N ILE A 242 24.49 18.35 9.96
CA ILE A 242 24.05 19.59 10.63
C ILE A 242 23.21 20.42 9.67
N ILE A 243 23.69 20.65 8.45
CA ILE A 243 23.01 21.51 7.47
C ILE A 243 21.66 20.89 7.07
N THR A 244 21.59 19.58 6.87
CA THR A 244 20.34 18.91 6.51
C THR A 244 19.28 19.08 7.61
N ILE A 245 19.62 18.78 8.86
CA ILE A 245 18.68 18.91 9.98
C ILE A 245 18.31 20.38 10.19
N LEU A 246 19.26 21.30 10.08
CA LEU A 246 19.03 22.76 10.22
C LEU A 246 18.03 23.25 9.13
N VAL A 247 18.20 22.85 7.88
CA VAL A 247 17.27 23.23 6.80
C VAL A 247 15.87 22.73 7.10
N VAL A 248 15.73 21.47 7.54
CA VAL A 248 14.43 20.90 7.92
C VAL A 248 13.85 21.66 9.14
N SER A 249 14.67 22.00 10.12
CA SER A 249 14.23 22.81 11.28
C SER A 249 13.71 24.18 10.86
N ILE A 250 14.39 24.83 9.91
CA ILE A 250 13.94 26.12 9.35
C ILE A 250 12.60 25.98 8.64
N ILE A 251 12.39 24.91 7.88
CA ILE A 251 11.10 24.63 7.24
C ILE A 251 9.99 24.47 8.30
N GLY A 252 10.25 23.69 9.34
CA GLY A 252 9.32 23.53 10.47
C GLY A 252 9.00 24.86 11.16
N TYR A 253 10.02 25.68 11.40
CA TYR A 253 9.85 27.01 11.97
C TYR A 253 9.01 27.94 11.07
N ILE A 254 9.27 27.94 9.76
CA ILE A 254 8.46 28.73 8.81
C ILE A 254 6.99 28.30 8.87
N CYS A 255 6.70 26.98 8.90
CA CYS A 255 5.34 26.50 9.06
C CYS A 255 4.70 27.01 10.35
N SER A 256 5.44 27.01 11.46
CA SER A 256 4.94 27.44 12.77
C SER A 256 4.61 28.96 12.82
N LEU A 257 5.25 29.80 12.00
CA LEU A 257 4.89 31.23 11.89
C LEU A 257 3.47 31.44 11.35
N PHE A 258 2.93 30.48 10.62
CA PHE A 258 1.55 30.47 10.13
C PHE A 258 0.59 29.70 11.05
N GLY A 259 1.03 29.26 12.22
CA GLY A 259 0.24 28.46 13.16
C GLY A 259 -0.04 27.03 12.66
N LEU A 260 0.75 26.54 11.71
CA LEU A 260 0.61 25.20 11.09
C LEU A 260 1.86 24.35 11.34
N THR A 261 1.69 23.05 11.31
CA THR A 261 2.79 22.10 11.17
C THR A 261 2.93 21.67 9.71
N LEU A 262 4.08 21.10 9.34
CA LEU A 262 4.23 20.48 8.02
C LEU A 262 3.24 19.32 7.83
N PHE A 263 2.88 18.63 8.92
CA PHE A 263 1.87 17.57 8.91
C PHE A 263 0.49 18.10 8.50
N ASP A 264 0.06 19.25 9.02
CA ASP A 264 -1.22 19.88 8.66
C ASP A 264 -1.28 20.24 7.18
N ILE A 265 -0.18 20.82 6.68
CA ILE A 265 -0.06 21.24 5.28
C ILE A 265 -0.14 20.01 4.36
N ILE A 266 0.69 18.99 4.60
CA ILE A 266 0.73 17.79 3.78
C ILE A 266 -0.59 17.03 3.85
N THR A 267 -1.16 16.86 5.03
CA THR A 267 -2.48 16.21 5.19
C THR A 267 -3.55 16.95 4.40
N THR A 268 -3.55 18.28 4.43
CA THR A 268 -4.52 19.09 3.69
C THR A 268 -4.37 18.93 2.18
N ILE A 269 -3.13 18.91 1.67
CA ILE A 269 -2.83 18.67 0.24
C ILE A 269 -3.22 17.25 -0.17
N MET A 270 -3.03 16.27 0.70
CA MET A 270 -3.28 14.86 0.38
C MET A 270 -4.77 14.46 0.46
N LYS A 271 -5.59 15.17 1.25
CA LYS A 271 -7.03 14.86 1.38
C LYS A 271 -7.81 14.70 0.06
N PRO A 272 -7.69 15.61 -0.94
CA PRO A 272 -8.38 15.44 -2.22
C PRO A 272 -7.90 14.20 -2.98
N VAL A 273 -6.59 13.94 -2.97
CA VAL A 273 -5.99 12.76 -3.63
C VAL A 273 -6.46 11.49 -2.95
N GLU A 274 -6.44 11.46 -1.63
CA GLU A 274 -6.95 10.38 -0.80
C GLU A 274 -8.42 10.07 -1.12
N LYS A 275 -9.28 11.09 -1.17
CA LYS A 275 -10.69 10.94 -1.53
C LYS A 275 -10.90 10.36 -2.93
N ILE A 276 -10.06 10.72 -3.90
CA ILE A 276 -10.10 10.14 -5.25
C ILE A 276 -9.65 8.67 -5.19
N MET A 277 -8.54 8.38 -4.54
CA MET A 277 -7.95 7.04 -4.50
C MET A 277 -8.79 6.03 -3.72
N THR A 278 -9.53 6.47 -2.70
CA THR A 278 -10.36 5.62 -1.83
C THR A 278 -11.86 5.70 -2.15
N GLY A 279 -12.25 6.56 -3.07
CA GLY A 279 -13.60 6.60 -3.63
C GLY A 279 -13.80 5.55 -4.72
N LEU A 280 -15.00 4.96 -4.84
CA LEU A 280 -15.29 3.93 -5.84
C LEU A 280 -14.91 4.33 -7.28
N PRO A 281 -15.27 5.53 -7.80
CA PRO A 281 -14.91 5.89 -9.16
C PRO A 281 -13.40 5.94 -9.40
N GLY A 282 -12.66 6.53 -8.46
CA GLY A 282 -11.20 6.62 -8.55
C GLY A 282 -10.53 5.24 -8.45
N TYR A 283 -11.00 4.40 -7.54
CA TYR A 283 -10.48 3.04 -7.41
C TYR A 283 -10.77 2.18 -8.65
N VAL A 284 -11.94 2.33 -9.28
CA VAL A 284 -12.24 1.67 -10.57
C VAL A 284 -11.26 2.10 -11.66
N VAL A 285 -10.89 3.38 -11.72
CA VAL A 285 -9.86 3.86 -12.67
C VAL A 285 -8.50 3.21 -12.36
N VAL A 286 -8.12 3.11 -11.09
CA VAL A 286 -6.89 2.41 -10.68
C VAL A 286 -6.90 0.96 -11.13
N VAL A 287 -8.00 0.24 -10.89
CA VAL A 287 -8.19 -1.16 -11.33
C VAL A 287 -8.06 -1.29 -12.84
N LEU A 288 -8.71 -0.39 -13.59
CA LEU A 288 -8.60 -0.39 -15.05
C LEU A 288 -7.17 -0.14 -15.55
N ILE A 289 -6.42 0.76 -14.89
CA ILE A 289 -5.00 0.99 -15.22
C ILE A 289 -4.17 -0.27 -14.91
N MET A 290 -4.38 -0.91 -13.76
CA MET A 290 -3.70 -2.15 -13.41
C MET A 290 -3.97 -3.26 -14.43
N GLN A 291 -5.23 -3.43 -14.84
CA GLN A 291 -5.62 -4.42 -15.84
C GLN A 291 -5.09 -4.08 -17.23
N LEU A 292 -5.04 -2.79 -17.59
CA LEU A 292 -4.46 -2.35 -18.84
C LEU A 292 -2.96 -2.69 -18.92
N LEU A 293 -2.21 -2.47 -17.84
CA LEU A 293 -0.81 -2.88 -17.74
C LEU A 293 -0.66 -4.40 -17.89
N TRP A 294 -1.49 -5.18 -17.20
CA TRP A 294 -1.52 -6.64 -17.35
C TRP A 294 -1.86 -7.09 -18.76
N TRP A 295 -2.79 -6.38 -19.43
CA TRP A 295 -3.13 -6.67 -20.81
C TRP A 295 -1.94 -6.58 -21.75
N PHE A 296 -0.98 -5.73 -21.44
CA PHE A 296 0.30 -5.60 -22.16
C PHE A 296 1.43 -6.46 -21.59
N GLY A 297 1.13 -7.40 -20.69
CA GLY A 297 2.13 -8.29 -20.10
C GLY A 297 2.98 -7.65 -19.01
N ILE A 298 2.57 -6.49 -18.48
CA ILE A 298 3.24 -5.79 -17.38
C ILE A 298 2.44 -6.06 -16.10
N HIS A 299 3.11 -6.47 -15.03
CA HIS A 299 2.44 -6.72 -13.74
C HIS A 299 1.86 -5.41 -13.16
N GLY A 300 0.58 -5.15 -13.47
CA GLY A 300 -0.09 -3.89 -13.17
C GLY A 300 -0.08 -3.50 -11.68
N PRO A 301 -0.49 -4.37 -10.75
CA PRO A 301 -0.45 -4.08 -9.32
C PRO A 301 0.95 -3.70 -8.83
N ASN A 302 2.00 -4.37 -9.30
CA ASN A 302 3.37 -4.07 -8.90
C ASN A 302 3.84 -2.68 -9.36
N VAL A 303 3.42 -2.25 -10.55
CA VAL A 303 3.72 -0.89 -11.07
C VAL A 303 2.95 0.16 -10.27
N MET A 304 1.67 -0.12 -9.96
CA MET A 304 0.79 0.84 -9.28
C MET A 304 0.98 0.88 -7.77
N SER A 305 1.63 -0.14 -7.17
CA SER A 305 1.78 -0.25 -5.71
C SER A 305 2.46 0.97 -5.08
N ALA A 306 3.48 1.53 -5.72
CA ALA A 306 4.17 2.73 -5.22
C ALA A 306 3.23 3.94 -5.03
N VAL A 307 2.13 3.98 -5.81
CA VAL A 307 1.13 5.05 -5.73
C VAL A 307 -0.03 4.66 -4.83
N THR A 308 -0.52 3.41 -4.93
CA THR A 308 -1.75 2.99 -4.24
C THR A 308 -1.52 2.59 -2.78
N THR A 309 -0.39 1.91 -2.49
CA THR A 309 -0.13 1.34 -1.16
C THR A 309 -0.14 2.38 -0.03
N PRO A 310 0.46 3.57 -0.16
CA PRO A 310 0.42 4.57 0.91
C PRO A 310 -1.01 4.94 1.33
N PHE A 311 -1.92 5.12 0.37
CA PHE A 311 -3.31 5.47 0.66
C PHE A 311 -4.08 4.30 1.25
N MET A 312 -3.95 3.11 0.67
CA MET A 312 -4.65 1.91 1.12
C MET A 312 -4.22 1.49 2.53
N THR A 313 -2.92 1.56 2.83
CA THR A 313 -2.38 1.27 4.16
C THR A 313 -2.85 2.29 5.20
N LYS A 314 -2.87 3.58 4.84
CA LYS A 314 -3.40 4.63 5.72
C LYS A 314 -4.87 4.38 6.06
N MET A 315 -5.70 4.07 5.06
CA MET A 315 -7.12 3.78 5.29
C MET A 315 -7.33 2.54 6.16
N MET A 316 -6.55 1.50 5.93
CA MET A 316 -6.58 0.31 6.77
C MET A 316 -6.24 0.63 8.22
N ALA A 317 -5.16 1.39 8.45
CA ALA A 317 -4.76 1.78 9.81
C ALA A 317 -5.83 2.65 10.50
N THR A 318 -6.43 3.60 9.78
CA THR A 318 -7.54 4.41 10.30
C THR A 318 -8.76 3.54 10.64
N ASN A 319 -9.14 2.61 9.78
CA ASN A 319 -10.24 1.68 10.06
C ASN A 319 -9.93 0.83 11.30
N LEU A 320 -8.69 0.36 11.44
CA LEU A 320 -8.28 -0.43 12.60
C LEU A 320 -8.35 0.38 13.90
N GLU A 321 -7.92 1.63 13.90
CA GLU A 321 -8.02 2.52 15.05
C GLU A 321 -9.47 2.76 15.48
N LEU A 322 -10.37 3.02 14.53
CA LEU A 322 -11.80 3.19 14.81
C LEU A 322 -12.41 1.90 15.38
N TYR A 323 -11.99 0.74 14.86
CA TYR A 323 -12.41 -0.56 15.38
C TYR A 323 -11.93 -0.78 16.82
N GLN A 324 -10.66 -0.49 17.09
CA GLN A 324 -10.08 -0.60 18.46
C GLN A 324 -10.73 0.36 19.45
N ALA A 325 -11.15 1.54 18.99
CA ALA A 325 -11.91 2.50 19.78
C ALA A 325 -13.37 2.08 20.02
N GLY A 326 -13.83 0.98 19.41
CA GLY A 326 -15.20 0.50 19.52
C GLY A 326 -16.23 1.30 18.71
N GLU A 327 -15.79 2.18 17.80
CA GLU A 327 -16.70 3.00 16.99
C GLU A 327 -17.53 2.13 16.02
N GLY A 328 -18.84 2.00 16.28
CA GLY A 328 -19.76 1.25 15.43
C GLY A 328 -19.51 -0.27 15.38
N VAL A 329 -18.75 -0.80 16.34
CA VAL A 329 -18.45 -2.24 16.44
C VAL A 329 -19.67 -2.98 16.97
N THR A 330 -20.04 -4.07 16.29
CA THR A 330 -21.07 -5.01 16.74
C THR A 330 -20.47 -6.38 16.99
N ALA A 331 -21.23 -7.30 17.59
CA ALA A 331 -20.77 -8.68 17.81
C ALA A 331 -20.39 -9.42 16.51
N SER A 332 -20.96 -9.00 15.37
CA SER A 332 -20.70 -9.58 14.03
C SER A 332 -19.66 -8.79 13.22
N GLY A 333 -19.03 -7.78 13.81
CA GLY A 333 -18.07 -6.90 13.13
C GLY A 333 -18.57 -5.49 12.93
N VAL A 334 -17.91 -4.72 12.08
CA VAL A 334 -18.28 -3.34 11.73
C VAL A 334 -19.03 -3.34 10.41
N PHE A 335 -20.22 -2.76 10.40
CA PHE A 335 -21.01 -2.55 9.19
C PHE A 335 -20.99 -1.07 8.81
N TYR A 336 -20.78 -0.80 7.53
CA TYR A 336 -20.80 0.56 7.03
C TYR A 336 -22.19 1.20 7.23
N THR A 337 -22.19 2.42 7.70
CA THR A 337 -23.39 3.27 7.76
C THR A 337 -23.09 4.62 7.10
N ALA A 338 -24.09 5.24 6.49
CA ALA A 338 -23.90 6.54 5.86
C ALA A 338 -23.43 7.58 6.90
N GLY A 339 -22.32 8.26 6.60
CA GLY A 339 -21.66 9.18 7.54
C GLY A 339 -20.65 8.55 8.49
N SER A 340 -20.43 7.24 8.39
CA SER A 340 -19.36 6.55 9.09
C SER A 340 -17.97 7.12 8.72
N LYS A 341 -17.07 7.16 9.70
CA LYS A 341 -15.66 7.55 9.47
C LYS A 341 -14.84 6.44 8.78
N TYR A 342 -15.36 5.22 8.72
CA TYR A 342 -14.69 4.09 8.08
C TYR A 342 -14.59 4.28 6.56
N SER A 343 -13.46 3.88 6.01
CA SER A 343 -13.28 3.76 4.57
C SER A 343 -13.62 2.34 4.11
N ILE A 344 -14.48 2.20 3.11
CA ILE A 344 -14.76 0.90 2.49
C ILE A 344 -13.53 0.43 1.72
N ILE A 345 -12.90 1.32 0.96
CA ILE A 345 -11.74 1.00 0.13
C ILE A 345 -10.46 1.21 0.94
N ALA A 346 -9.81 0.10 1.27
CA ALA A 346 -8.54 0.01 1.99
C ALA A 346 -7.79 -1.25 1.51
N ASN A 347 -6.59 -1.53 2.03
CA ASN A 347 -5.84 -2.74 1.66
C ASN A 347 -6.70 -4.02 1.75
N PRO A 348 -7.41 -4.30 2.86
CA PRO A 348 -8.19 -5.53 2.96
C PRO A 348 -9.33 -5.62 1.92
N PHE A 349 -9.89 -4.49 1.52
CA PHE A 349 -10.89 -4.44 0.43
C PHE A 349 -10.25 -4.82 -0.91
N ALA A 350 -9.07 -4.27 -1.19
CA ALA A 350 -8.32 -4.60 -2.41
C ALA A 350 -7.95 -6.09 -2.45
N SER A 351 -7.47 -6.63 -1.34
CA SER A 351 -7.13 -8.06 -1.22
C SER A 351 -8.35 -8.97 -1.40
N GLY A 352 -9.50 -8.62 -0.81
CA GLY A 352 -10.70 -9.44 -0.84
C GLY A 352 -11.50 -9.36 -2.14
N TRP A 353 -11.62 -8.17 -2.75
CA TRP A 353 -12.52 -7.96 -3.89
C TRP A 353 -11.83 -7.78 -5.24
N PHE A 354 -10.54 -7.38 -5.25
CA PHE A 354 -9.78 -7.20 -6.48
C PHE A 354 -8.71 -8.27 -6.69
N SER A 355 -7.96 -8.62 -5.64
CA SER A 355 -6.82 -9.52 -5.72
C SER A 355 -7.11 -10.94 -5.21
N SER A 356 -8.35 -11.24 -4.86
CA SER A 356 -8.73 -12.61 -4.48
C SER A 356 -8.41 -13.57 -5.61
N THR A 357 -7.50 -14.52 -5.37
CA THR A 357 -6.97 -15.47 -6.37
C THR A 357 -6.08 -14.85 -7.47
N GLY A 358 -5.36 -13.81 -7.12
CA GLY A 358 -4.51 -13.04 -8.03
C GLY A 358 -5.22 -11.85 -8.67
N SER A 359 -4.44 -10.88 -9.17
CA SER A 359 -4.99 -9.68 -9.78
C SER A 359 -5.85 -10.03 -11.01
N GLY A 360 -7.14 -9.69 -10.95
CA GLY A 360 -8.08 -9.96 -12.02
C GLY A 360 -9.00 -11.17 -11.81
N ILE A 361 -9.03 -11.73 -10.58
CA ILE A 361 -9.99 -12.78 -10.16
C ILE A 361 -9.96 -14.02 -11.08
N THR A 362 -8.74 -14.47 -11.36
CA THR A 362 -8.49 -15.53 -12.34
C THR A 362 -8.93 -16.92 -11.91
N MET A 363 -9.20 -17.16 -10.61
CA MET A 363 -9.78 -18.44 -10.17
C MET A 363 -11.17 -18.66 -10.76
N GLY A 364 -11.98 -17.60 -10.93
CA GLY A 364 -13.25 -17.69 -11.63
C GLY A 364 -13.10 -18.20 -13.07
N LEU A 365 -12.06 -17.75 -13.76
CA LEU A 365 -11.71 -18.24 -15.10
C LEU A 365 -11.27 -19.72 -15.06
N ILE A 366 -10.43 -20.10 -14.09
CA ILE A 366 -9.98 -21.49 -13.91
C ILE A 366 -11.20 -22.40 -13.71
N VAL A 367 -12.13 -22.05 -12.82
CA VAL A 367 -13.36 -22.80 -12.56
C VAL A 367 -14.22 -22.87 -13.83
N ALA A 368 -14.40 -21.76 -14.53
CA ALA A 368 -15.18 -21.73 -15.78
C ALA A 368 -14.57 -22.65 -16.87
N ILE A 369 -13.25 -22.66 -17.01
CA ILE A 369 -12.55 -23.55 -17.94
C ILE A 369 -12.75 -25.00 -17.56
N MET A 370 -12.61 -25.33 -16.28
CA MET A 370 -12.77 -26.70 -15.82
C MET A 370 -14.20 -27.24 -16.03
N LEU A 371 -15.20 -26.38 -15.87
CA LEU A 371 -16.61 -26.79 -15.98
C LEU A 371 -17.13 -26.73 -17.42
N PHE A 372 -16.77 -25.75 -18.20
CA PHE A 372 -17.42 -25.43 -19.47
C PHE A 372 -16.55 -25.58 -20.71
N SER A 373 -15.20 -25.55 -20.58
CA SER A 373 -14.34 -25.65 -21.75
C SER A 373 -14.39 -27.03 -22.37
N LYS A 374 -14.41 -27.07 -23.71
CA LYS A 374 -14.27 -28.29 -24.51
C LYS A 374 -12.81 -28.52 -24.97
N ARG A 375 -11.91 -27.56 -24.68
CA ARG A 375 -10.50 -27.60 -25.11
C ARG A 375 -9.66 -28.27 -24.04
N ASP A 376 -8.99 -29.35 -24.39
CA ASP A 376 -8.15 -30.13 -23.47
C ASP A 376 -6.87 -29.39 -23.07
N ASP A 377 -6.30 -28.58 -23.98
CA ASP A 377 -5.15 -27.72 -23.71
C ASP A 377 -5.48 -26.68 -22.60
N PHE A 378 -6.61 -26.01 -22.69
CA PHE A 378 -7.06 -25.06 -21.67
C PHE A 378 -7.32 -25.73 -20.32
N LYS A 379 -7.91 -26.93 -20.32
CA LYS A 379 -8.12 -27.70 -19.10
C LYS A 379 -6.81 -28.14 -18.45
N ALA A 380 -5.82 -28.53 -19.26
CA ALA A 380 -4.51 -28.92 -18.75
C ALA A 380 -3.82 -27.74 -18.06
N ILE A 381 -3.83 -26.55 -18.69
CA ILE A 381 -3.26 -25.32 -18.12
C ILE A 381 -4.02 -24.93 -16.85
N ALA A 382 -5.36 -24.96 -16.87
CA ALA A 382 -6.17 -24.63 -15.70
C ALA A 382 -5.85 -25.54 -14.51
N LYS A 383 -5.69 -26.86 -14.71
CA LYS A 383 -5.28 -27.82 -13.66
C LYS A 383 -3.93 -27.47 -13.06
N LEU A 384 -2.94 -27.09 -13.88
CA LEU A 384 -1.63 -26.66 -13.41
C LEU A 384 -1.67 -25.34 -12.68
N ALA A 385 -2.59 -24.44 -13.02
CA ALA A 385 -2.76 -23.14 -12.41
C ALA A 385 -3.53 -23.16 -11.08
N ILE A 386 -4.32 -24.20 -10.78
CA ILE A 386 -5.10 -24.30 -9.53
C ILE A 386 -4.24 -24.10 -8.27
N PRO A 387 -3.14 -24.85 -8.06
CA PRO A 387 -2.32 -24.67 -6.86
C PRO A 387 -1.80 -23.24 -6.71
N CYS A 388 -1.32 -22.65 -7.80
CA CYS A 388 -0.82 -21.28 -7.81
C CYS A 388 -1.94 -20.28 -7.52
N GLY A 389 -3.12 -20.45 -8.13
CA GLY A 389 -4.28 -19.58 -7.93
C GLY A 389 -4.81 -19.59 -6.49
N LEU A 390 -4.71 -20.72 -5.77
CA LEU A 390 -5.04 -20.79 -4.35
C LEU A 390 -4.12 -19.92 -3.49
N PHE A 391 -2.90 -19.66 -3.94
CA PHE A 391 -1.93 -18.76 -3.30
C PHE A 391 -1.85 -17.39 -3.97
N ASN A 392 -2.91 -16.95 -4.63
CA ASN A 392 -3.00 -15.64 -5.30
C ASN A 392 -1.98 -15.41 -6.43
N ILE A 393 -1.43 -16.48 -7.02
CA ILE A 393 -0.47 -16.43 -8.12
C ILE A 393 -1.22 -16.75 -9.43
N ASN A 394 -1.37 -15.76 -10.30
CA ASN A 394 -2.16 -15.88 -11.52
C ASN A 394 -1.35 -15.94 -12.83
N GLU A 395 -0.03 -15.80 -12.76
CA GLU A 395 0.86 -15.86 -13.92
C GLU A 395 0.69 -17.15 -14.75
N PRO A 396 0.58 -18.35 -14.14
CA PRO A 396 0.41 -19.57 -14.91
C PRO A 396 -0.85 -19.58 -15.78
N ILE A 397 -1.96 -18.98 -15.34
CA ILE A 397 -3.18 -18.92 -16.13
C ILE A 397 -3.14 -17.79 -17.15
N ILE A 398 -2.59 -16.62 -16.82
CA ILE A 398 -2.52 -15.47 -17.72
C ILE A 398 -1.59 -15.73 -18.91
N PHE A 399 -0.45 -16.35 -18.66
CA PHE A 399 0.54 -16.65 -19.71
C PHE A 399 0.33 -18.02 -20.35
N GLY A 400 -0.20 -19.00 -19.61
CA GLY A 400 -0.48 -20.33 -20.14
C GLY A 400 -1.64 -20.33 -21.13
N ILE A 401 -2.72 -19.62 -20.80
CA ILE A 401 -3.76 -19.28 -21.77
C ILE A 401 -3.35 -17.93 -22.35
N PRO A 402 -3.19 -17.79 -23.68
CA PRO A 402 -2.71 -16.54 -24.27
C PRO A 402 -3.75 -15.44 -24.09
N MET A 403 -3.81 -14.86 -22.88
CA MET A 403 -4.75 -13.78 -22.51
C MET A 403 -4.18 -12.41 -22.88
N VAL A 404 -2.86 -12.26 -22.77
CA VAL A 404 -2.16 -11.01 -23.09
C VAL A 404 -2.43 -10.61 -24.53
N MET A 405 -2.94 -9.38 -24.75
CA MET A 405 -3.31 -8.80 -26.05
C MET A 405 -4.34 -9.62 -26.86
N ASN A 406 -5.03 -10.55 -26.26
CA ASN A 406 -6.03 -11.36 -26.93
C ASN A 406 -7.42 -10.72 -26.83
N ALA A 407 -7.93 -10.21 -27.95
CA ALA A 407 -9.20 -9.49 -28.00
C ALA A 407 -10.40 -10.30 -27.47
N MET A 408 -10.38 -11.64 -27.55
CA MET A 408 -11.46 -12.48 -27.03
C MET A 408 -11.57 -12.39 -25.50
N PHE A 409 -10.44 -12.25 -24.80
CA PHE A 409 -10.43 -12.14 -23.36
C PHE A 409 -10.49 -10.69 -22.86
N ALA A 410 -10.39 -9.67 -23.73
CA ALA A 410 -10.36 -8.27 -23.34
C ALA A 410 -11.53 -7.89 -22.44
N VAL A 411 -12.75 -8.15 -22.93
CA VAL A 411 -13.97 -7.74 -22.20
C VAL A 411 -14.03 -8.35 -20.80
N PRO A 412 -13.99 -9.68 -20.62
CA PRO A 412 -14.02 -10.26 -19.28
C PRO A 412 -12.80 -9.89 -18.43
N PHE A 413 -11.63 -9.73 -19.02
CA PHE A 413 -10.40 -9.38 -18.31
C PHE A 413 -10.44 -7.99 -17.65
N PHE A 414 -11.07 -7.02 -18.31
CA PHE A 414 -11.26 -5.68 -17.75
C PHE A 414 -12.51 -5.58 -16.88
N LEU A 415 -13.63 -6.19 -17.30
CA LEU A 415 -14.91 -5.99 -16.63
C LEU A 415 -15.09 -6.86 -15.37
N ALA A 416 -14.52 -8.06 -15.32
CA ALA A 416 -14.72 -8.94 -14.16
C ALA A 416 -14.15 -8.33 -12.87
N PRO A 417 -12.91 -7.82 -12.81
CA PRO A 417 -12.40 -7.16 -11.62
C PRO A 417 -13.18 -5.89 -11.25
N VAL A 418 -13.58 -5.08 -12.26
CA VAL A 418 -14.40 -3.90 -12.02
C VAL A 418 -15.76 -4.26 -11.43
N ALA A 419 -16.42 -5.28 -12.00
CA ALA A 419 -17.70 -5.77 -11.49
C ALA A 419 -17.57 -6.27 -10.05
N CYS A 420 -16.51 -7.02 -9.74
CA CYS A 420 -16.26 -7.54 -8.40
C CYS A 420 -16.04 -6.42 -7.38
N VAL A 421 -15.23 -5.42 -7.73
CA VAL A 421 -15.00 -4.23 -6.90
C VAL A 421 -16.30 -3.46 -6.69
N CYS A 422 -17.08 -3.23 -7.74
CA CYS A 422 -18.36 -2.53 -7.63
C CYS A 422 -19.37 -3.32 -6.77
N CYS A 423 -19.46 -4.64 -6.96
CA CYS A 423 -20.33 -5.50 -6.14
C CYS A 423 -19.87 -5.50 -4.67
N GLY A 424 -18.58 -5.66 -4.41
CA GLY A 424 -18.03 -5.62 -3.06
C GLY A 424 -18.29 -4.28 -2.36
N TYR A 425 -18.06 -3.19 -3.08
CA TYR A 425 -18.37 -1.85 -2.56
C TYR A 425 -19.87 -1.69 -2.25
N LEU A 426 -20.75 -2.12 -3.16
CA LEU A 426 -22.20 -2.05 -2.98
C LEU A 426 -22.65 -2.87 -1.77
N VAL A 427 -22.20 -4.13 -1.65
CA VAL A 427 -22.56 -5.02 -0.55
C VAL A 427 -22.11 -4.46 0.79
N GLN A 428 -20.91 -3.88 0.89
CA GLN A 428 -20.42 -3.26 2.11
C GLN A 428 -21.09 -1.91 2.38
N SER A 429 -21.36 -1.08 1.35
CA SER A 429 -22.02 0.19 1.51
C SER A 429 -23.49 0.09 1.95
N LEU A 430 -24.14 -1.02 1.61
CA LEU A 430 -25.50 -1.36 2.06
C LEU A 430 -25.53 -2.04 3.45
N GLY A 431 -24.36 -2.26 4.07
CA GLY A 431 -24.28 -2.94 5.36
C GLY A 431 -24.68 -4.43 5.31
N LEU A 432 -24.59 -5.07 4.14
CA LEU A 432 -24.89 -6.50 3.97
C LEU A 432 -23.70 -7.40 4.29
N CYS A 433 -22.51 -6.82 4.30
CA CYS A 433 -21.26 -7.49 4.65
C CYS A 433 -20.44 -6.57 5.55
N PRO A 434 -19.78 -7.08 6.59
CA PRO A 434 -18.92 -6.28 7.44
C PRO A 434 -17.73 -5.73 6.66
N LEU A 435 -17.18 -4.62 7.16
CA LEU A 435 -15.96 -4.03 6.61
C LEU A 435 -14.75 -4.88 7.00
N PHE A 436 -13.80 -4.96 6.09
CA PHE A 436 -12.49 -5.52 6.38
C PHE A 436 -11.62 -4.47 7.06
N VAL A 437 -11.32 -4.64 8.34
CA VAL A 437 -10.53 -3.68 9.13
C VAL A 437 -9.06 -4.05 9.26
N ILE A 438 -8.71 -5.32 9.01
CA ILE A 438 -7.34 -5.83 9.01
C ILE A 438 -7.04 -6.55 7.70
N ASP A 439 -5.78 -6.50 7.28
CA ASP A 439 -5.32 -7.29 6.14
C ASP A 439 -5.05 -8.73 6.59
N VAL A 440 -5.29 -9.67 5.70
CA VAL A 440 -4.94 -11.07 5.92
C VAL A 440 -3.63 -11.38 5.23
N PRO A 441 -2.79 -12.26 5.80
CA PRO A 441 -1.59 -12.71 5.12
C PRO A 441 -1.93 -13.23 3.74
N TRP A 442 -1.07 -12.98 2.80
CA TRP A 442 -1.22 -13.37 1.42
C TRP A 442 -1.19 -14.89 1.28
N THR A 443 -2.35 -15.50 1.31
CA THR A 443 -2.59 -16.93 1.08
C THR A 443 -3.80 -17.09 0.18
#